data_4ba868d493166e1213194ea6d49ddeaa
#
_entry.id   4ba868d493166e1213194ea6d49ddeaa
#
_cell.length_a   1.000
_cell.length_b   1.000
_cell.length_c   1.000
_cell.angle_alpha   90.00
_cell.angle_beta   90.00
_cell.angle_gamma   90.00
#
_symmetry.space_group_name_H-M   'P 1'
#
loop_
_entity.id
_entity.type
_entity.pdbx_description
1 polymer ?
#
loop_
_entity_poly.entity_id
_entity_poly.type
_entity_poly.pdbx_seq_one_letter_code
_entity_poly.pdbx_strand_id
1 'polypeptide(L)'
;NNFCTYCVVPFVRGRERSRDTETILREARELIESGCHDITLLGQNVNSYAGDTDFPGLMRKILELPGDFWLRFMTSHPKDASGDLVEAMRESDKAARHFHLPVQSGSDRILARMNRRYTASEYLEKVAYIRERLPDAAITSDVICGFPGETEADFEQTVELVGRAGFDMLYT
;
A
#
# COMPACT_ATOMS: atom_id res chain seq x y z
N ASN A 1 9.93 -0.13 -9.95
CA ASN A 1 10.32 1.19 -9.41
C ASN A 1 9.38 2.27 -9.94
N ASN A 2 8.82 3.10 -9.05
CA ASN A 2 7.85 4.14 -9.44
C ASN A 2 8.51 5.46 -9.87
N PHE A 3 9.77 5.69 -9.52
CA PHE A 3 10.53 6.91 -9.85
C PHE A 3 9.79 8.21 -9.50
N CYS A 4 9.12 8.26 -8.35
CA CYS A 4 8.54 9.50 -7.84
C CYS A 4 9.66 10.55 -7.70
N THR A 5 9.39 11.79 -8.11
CA THR A 5 10.43 12.84 -8.27
C THR A 5 11.12 13.24 -6.97
N TYR A 6 10.51 12.99 -5.83
CA TYR A 6 11.04 13.26 -4.49
C TYR A 6 11.75 12.04 -3.85
N CYS A 7 11.76 10.89 -4.53
CA CYS A 7 12.25 9.64 -3.95
C CYS A 7 13.73 9.40 -4.26
N VAL A 8 14.55 9.32 -3.21
CA VAL A 8 15.99 9.01 -3.34
C VAL A 8 16.25 7.50 -3.54
N VAL A 9 15.27 6.65 -3.22
CA VAL A 9 15.45 5.18 -3.18
C VAL A 9 16.01 4.58 -4.46
N PRO A 10 15.53 4.92 -5.68
CA PRO A 10 16.10 4.36 -6.91
C PRO A 10 17.59 4.64 -7.11
N PHE A 11 18.08 5.76 -6.55
CA PHE A 11 19.48 6.18 -6.66
C PHE A 11 20.39 5.49 -5.63
N VAL A 12 19.86 5.11 -4.46
CA VAL A 12 20.64 4.53 -3.37
C VAL A 12 20.46 3.03 -3.19
N ARG A 13 19.33 2.46 -3.61
CA ARG A 13 19.01 1.03 -3.52
C ARG A 13 19.07 0.29 -4.86
N GLY A 14 19.08 1.04 -5.97
CA GLY A 14 19.07 0.47 -7.31
C GLY A 14 17.71 -0.10 -7.71
N ARG A 15 17.73 -1.11 -8.57
CA ARG A 15 16.50 -1.73 -9.09
C ARG A 15 15.83 -2.59 -8.04
N GLU A 16 14.51 -2.54 -8.05
CA GLU A 16 13.62 -3.41 -7.29
C GLU A 16 13.90 -4.90 -7.58
N ARG A 17 13.92 -5.70 -6.53
CA ARG A 17 14.10 -7.15 -6.61
C ARG A 17 13.11 -7.81 -5.66
N SER A 18 12.35 -8.76 -6.17
CA SER A 18 11.49 -9.62 -5.36
C SER A 18 12.26 -10.88 -4.94
N ARG A 19 12.05 -11.31 -3.71
CA ARG A 19 12.54 -12.62 -3.22
C ARG A 19 11.65 -13.72 -3.81
N ASP A 20 12.17 -14.94 -3.93
CA ASP A 20 11.35 -16.07 -4.35
C ASP A 20 10.30 -16.43 -3.27
N THR A 21 9.15 -16.91 -3.73
CA THR A 21 8.01 -17.22 -2.88
C THR A 21 8.33 -18.30 -1.83
N GLU A 22 9.05 -19.35 -2.22
CA GLU A 22 9.38 -20.46 -1.32
C GLU A 22 10.27 -20.02 -0.14
N THR A 23 11.21 -19.12 -0.41
CA THR A 23 12.04 -18.54 0.67
C THR A 23 11.19 -17.72 1.64
N ILE A 24 10.23 -16.94 1.14
CA ILE A 24 9.31 -16.15 1.99
C ILE A 24 8.40 -17.07 2.80
N LEU A 25 7.84 -18.11 2.18
CA LEU A 25 6.95 -19.06 2.86
C LEU A 25 7.69 -19.86 3.95
N ARG A 26 8.94 -20.24 3.68
CA ARG A 26 9.77 -20.94 4.69
C ARG A 26 10.02 -20.04 5.89
N GLU A 27 10.44 -18.80 5.68
CA GLU A 27 10.68 -17.82 6.75
C GLU A 27 9.38 -17.53 7.54
N ALA A 28 8.25 -17.35 6.85
CA ALA A 28 6.96 -17.16 7.52
C ALA A 28 6.58 -18.37 8.39
N ARG A 29 6.80 -19.59 7.90
CA ARG A 29 6.54 -20.82 8.64
C ARG A 29 7.42 -20.92 9.89
N GLU A 30 8.72 -20.66 9.76
CA GLU A 30 9.67 -20.67 10.87
C GLU A 30 9.29 -19.62 11.94
N LEU A 31 8.84 -18.44 11.54
CA LEU A 31 8.37 -17.40 12.47
C LEU A 31 7.11 -17.86 13.21
N ILE A 32 6.13 -18.43 12.51
CA ILE A 32 4.89 -18.94 13.13
C ILE A 32 5.20 -20.07 14.12
N GLU A 33 6.03 -21.02 13.73
CA GLU A 33 6.45 -22.14 14.57
C GLU A 33 7.24 -21.68 15.82
N SER A 34 7.95 -20.56 15.73
CA SER A 34 8.63 -19.94 16.88
C SER A 34 7.71 -19.14 17.82
N GLY A 35 6.40 -19.08 17.51
CA GLY A 35 5.40 -18.35 18.30
C GLY A 35 5.22 -16.88 17.92
N CYS A 36 5.62 -16.48 16.72
CA CYS A 36 5.35 -15.13 16.22
C CYS A 36 3.88 -15.01 15.79
N HIS A 37 3.15 -14.08 16.38
CA HIS A 37 1.73 -13.85 16.12
C HIS A 37 1.43 -12.62 15.23
N ASP A 38 2.43 -11.83 14.85
CA ASP A 38 2.25 -10.66 13.96
C ASP A 38 3.40 -10.59 12.96
N ILE A 39 3.08 -10.83 11.69
CA ILE A 39 4.04 -10.85 10.58
C ILE A 39 3.74 -9.70 9.67
N THR A 40 4.72 -8.84 9.43
CA THR A 40 4.59 -7.73 8.49
C THR A 40 5.49 -7.93 7.28
N LEU A 41 4.87 -7.98 6.08
CA LEU A 41 5.60 -7.97 4.82
C LEU A 41 6.10 -6.55 4.52
N LEU A 42 7.40 -6.42 4.32
CA LEU A 42 8.07 -5.14 4.10
C LEU A 42 8.71 -5.09 2.71
N GLY A 43 8.63 -3.92 2.09
CA GLY A 43 9.28 -3.61 0.83
C GLY A 43 9.25 -2.11 0.56
N GLN A 44 9.96 -1.65 -0.47
CA GLN A 44 9.86 -0.23 -0.89
C GLN A 44 8.52 0.08 -1.58
N ASN A 45 7.92 -0.92 -2.20
CA ASN A 45 6.57 -0.96 -2.71
C ASN A 45 6.16 -2.44 -2.68
N VAL A 46 5.71 -2.91 -1.52
CA VAL A 46 5.50 -4.33 -1.28
C VAL A 46 4.45 -4.92 -2.23
N ASN A 47 3.42 -4.16 -2.56
CA ASN A 47 2.35 -4.63 -3.45
C ASN A 47 2.72 -4.65 -4.94
N SER A 48 3.95 -4.24 -5.32
CA SER A 48 4.54 -4.51 -6.64
C SER A 48 5.37 -5.80 -6.68
N TYR A 49 5.25 -6.66 -5.66
CA TYR A 49 5.91 -7.96 -5.66
C TYR A 49 5.63 -8.72 -6.96
N ALA A 50 6.71 -9.22 -7.58
CA ALA A 50 6.67 -9.98 -8.82
C ALA A 50 7.75 -11.07 -8.75
N GLY A 51 7.42 -12.17 -8.07
CA GLY A 51 8.22 -13.39 -8.03
C GLY A 51 7.67 -14.41 -9.04
N ASP A 52 7.52 -15.64 -8.61
CA ASP A 52 6.79 -16.70 -9.31
C ASP A 52 5.25 -16.54 -9.19
N THR A 53 4.80 -15.62 -8.38
CA THR A 53 3.42 -15.14 -8.26
C THR A 53 3.41 -13.62 -8.05
N ASP A 54 2.24 -13.00 -8.10
CA ASP A 54 2.02 -11.61 -7.73
C ASP A 54 1.81 -11.44 -6.21
N PHE A 55 1.62 -10.20 -5.74
CA PHE A 55 1.46 -9.92 -4.32
C PHE A 55 0.18 -10.53 -3.71
N PRO A 56 -1.01 -10.44 -4.34
CA PRO A 56 -2.20 -11.13 -3.85
C PRO A 56 -2.02 -12.64 -3.73
N GLY A 57 -1.37 -13.28 -4.71
CA GLY A 57 -1.05 -14.70 -4.68
C GLY A 57 -0.08 -15.07 -3.58
N LEU A 58 0.95 -14.24 -3.31
CA LEU A 58 1.85 -14.41 -2.16
C LEU A 58 1.09 -14.30 -0.84
N MET A 59 0.21 -13.30 -0.70
CA MET A 59 -0.63 -13.12 0.49
C MET A 59 -1.46 -14.36 0.77
N ARG A 60 -2.19 -14.90 -0.23
CA ARG A 60 -3.00 -16.12 -0.07
C ARG A 60 -2.16 -17.30 0.40
N LYS A 61 -1.01 -17.54 -0.22
CA LYS A 61 -0.11 -18.64 0.17
C LYS A 61 0.37 -18.53 1.63
N ILE A 62 0.67 -17.32 2.12
CA ILE A 62 1.06 -17.12 3.51
C ILE A 62 -0.14 -17.32 4.44
N LEU A 63 -1.32 -16.79 4.08
CA LEU A 63 -2.54 -16.90 4.89
C LEU A 63 -3.05 -18.34 5.03
N GLU A 64 -2.71 -19.23 4.08
CA GLU A 64 -2.98 -20.68 4.16
C GLU A 64 -2.08 -21.41 5.16
N LEU A 65 -0.96 -20.84 5.60
CA LEU A 65 -0.08 -21.48 6.59
C LEU A 65 -0.84 -21.74 7.89
N PRO A 66 -0.61 -22.90 8.54
CA PRO A 66 -1.22 -23.22 9.82
C PRO A 66 -0.66 -22.30 10.93
N GLY A 67 -1.49 -22.02 11.93
CA GLY A 67 -1.12 -21.22 13.09
C GLY A 67 -2.05 -20.02 13.29
N ASP A 68 -1.94 -19.40 14.45
CA ASP A 68 -2.67 -18.20 14.85
C ASP A 68 -1.74 -16.99 14.74
N PHE A 69 -1.93 -16.17 13.68
CA PHE A 69 -1.11 -15.01 13.40
C PHE A 69 -1.87 -13.97 12.59
N TRP A 70 -1.43 -12.73 12.70
CA TRP A 70 -1.82 -11.62 11.82
C TRP A 70 -0.80 -11.44 10.72
N LEU A 71 -1.28 -11.29 9.47
CA LEU A 71 -0.46 -10.91 8.33
C LEU A 71 -0.74 -9.46 7.96
N ARG A 72 0.30 -8.64 7.97
CA ARG A 72 0.29 -7.23 7.59
C ARG A 72 1.19 -6.97 6.40
N PHE A 73 0.98 -5.86 5.75
CA PHE A 73 1.95 -5.32 4.80
C PHE A 73 2.00 -3.80 4.92
N MET A 74 3.15 -3.24 4.57
CA MET A 74 3.36 -1.79 4.59
C MET A 74 4.05 -1.32 3.32
N THR A 75 3.93 -0.02 3.07
CA THR A 75 4.58 0.65 1.94
C THR A 75 3.98 0.24 0.60
N SER A 76 2.71 0.57 0.44
CA SER A 76 1.96 0.35 -0.80
C SER A 76 2.01 1.58 -1.71
N HIS A 77 1.94 1.34 -3.02
CA HIS A 77 1.65 2.42 -3.96
C HIS A 77 0.19 2.28 -4.43
N PRO A 78 -0.61 3.36 -4.44
CA PRO A 78 -2.04 3.28 -4.79
C PRO A 78 -2.33 2.59 -6.13
N LYS A 79 -1.45 2.74 -7.14
CA LYS A 79 -1.62 2.07 -8.44
C LYS A 79 -1.65 0.54 -8.34
N ASP A 80 -0.90 -0.04 -7.37
CA ASP A 80 -0.72 -1.48 -7.19
C ASP A 80 -1.70 -2.07 -6.13
N ALA A 81 -2.57 -1.23 -5.54
CA ALA A 81 -3.69 -1.69 -4.72
C ALA A 81 -4.81 -2.20 -5.65
N SER A 82 -4.70 -3.46 -6.04
CA SER A 82 -5.62 -4.13 -6.95
C SER A 82 -6.88 -4.63 -6.23
N GLY A 83 -7.97 -4.84 -6.98
CA GLY A 83 -9.16 -5.49 -6.45
C GLY A 83 -8.86 -6.91 -5.95
N ASP A 84 -7.95 -7.63 -6.58
CA ASP A 84 -7.55 -8.98 -6.17
C ASP A 84 -6.82 -8.98 -4.81
N LEU A 85 -6.03 -7.93 -4.50
CA LEU A 85 -5.45 -7.75 -3.17
C LEU A 85 -6.53 -7.57 -2.10
N VAL A 86 -7.56 -6.77 -2.39
CA VAL A 86 -8.69 -6.55 -1.48
C VAL A 86 -9.43 -7.86 -1.23
N GLU A 87 -9.68 -8.66 -2.29
CA GLU A 87 -10.32 -9.97 -2.16
C GLU A 87 -9.43 -10.96 -1.37
N ALA A 88 -8.12 -11.02 -1.63
CA ALA A 88 -7.21 -11.86 -0.87
C ALA A 88 -7.23 -11.54 0.64
N MET A 89 -7.35 -10.28 1.00
CA MET A 89 -7.50 -9.87 2.40
C MET A 89 -8.88 -10.23 2.97
N ARG A 90 -9.93 -10.19 2.15
CA ARG A 90 -11.30 -10.54 2.57
C ARG A 90 -11.46 -12.04 2.82
N GLU A 91 -10.73 -12.88 2.10
CA GLU A 91 -10.80 -14.35 2.15
C GLU A 91 -10.27 -14.94 3.47
N SER A 92 -9.56 -14.16 4.30
CA SER A 92 -8.94 -14.68 5.54
C SER A 92 -9.02 -13.70 6.70
N ASP A 93 -9.43 -14.20 7.85
CA ASP A 93 -9.44 -13.43 9.11
C ASP A 93 -8.04 -13.18 9.67
N LYS A 94 -7.02 -13.87 9.17
CA LYS A 94 -5.61 -13.62 9.52
C LYS A 94 -5.05 -12.38 8.83
N ALA A 95 -5.68 -11.87 7.76
CA ALA A 95 -5.26 -10.65 7.10
C ALA A 95 -5.67 -9.42 7.93
N ALA A 96 -4.68 -8.65 8.39
CA ALA A 96 -4.95 -7.40 9.10
C ALA A 96 -5.63 -6.39 8.17
N ARG A 97 -6.78 -5.89 8.57
CA ARG A 97 -7.64 -4.98 7.79
C ARG A 97 -7.07 -3.55 7.81
N HIS A 98 -5.91 -3.36 7.21
CA HIS A 98 -5.23 -2.07 7.15
C HIS A 98 -4.56 -1.86 5.81
N PHE A 99 -4.82 -0.70 5.20
CA PHE A 99 -4.16 -0.23 3.99
C PHE A 99 -3.42 1.08 4.26
N HIS A 100 -2.11 1.08 4.08
CA HIS A 100 -1.35 2.32 4.01
C HIS A 100 -1.19 2.72 2.54
N LEU A 101 -1.92 3.73 2.10
CA LEU A 101 -2.02 4.19 0.71
C LEU A 101 -1.61 5.66 0.57
N PRO A 102 -0.32 5.98 0.47
CA PRO A 102 0.17 7.34 0.35
C PRO A 102 -0.37 8.08 -0.88
N VAL A 103 -1.32 9.02 -0.69
CA VAL A 103 -1.87 9.82 -1.79
C VAL A 103 -0.92 10.91 -2.25
N GLN A 104 -0.18 11.49 -1.33
CA GLN A 104 0.80 12.56 -1.47
C GLN A 104 0.23 13.95 -1.77
N SER A 105 -0.77 14.10 -2.63
CA SER A 105 -1.46 15.35 -2.95
C SER A 105 -2.87 15.08 -3.48
N GLY A 106 -3.77 16.02 -3.30
CA GLY A 106 -5.11 16.01 -3.90
C GLY A 106 -5.17 16.75 -5.25
N SER A 107 -4.10 17.43 -5.65
CA SER A 107 -4.02 18.13 -6.94
C SER A 107 -3.43 17.23 -8.02
N ASP A 108 -4.19 16.98 -9.08
CA ASP A 108 -3.71 16.21 -10.24
C ASP A 108 -2.47 16.84 -10.88
N ARG A 109 -2.38 18.18 -10.87
CA ARG A 109 -1.21 18.92 -11.35
C ARG A 109 0.04 18.58 -10.52
N ILE A 110 -0.09 18.54 -9.21
CA ILE A 110 1.01 18.20 -8.30
C ILE A 110 1.34 16.70 -8.38
N LEU A 111 0.34 15.83 -8.42
CA LEU A 111 0.54 14.39 -8.64
C LEU A 111 1.34 14.11 -9.92
N ALA A 112 1.01 14.77 -11.02
CA ALA A 112 1.75 14.65 -12.27
C ALA A 112 3.22 15.11 -12.11
N ARG A 113 3.49 16.22 -11.40
CA ARG A 113 4.84 16.70 -11.10
C ARG A 113 5.63 15.77 -10.17
N MET A 114 4.93 15.06 -9.28
CA MET A 114 5.49 14.01 -8.42
C MET A 114 5.78 12.71 -9.18
N ASN A 115 5.44 12.63 -10.47
CA ASN A 115 5.43 11.41 -11.29
C ASN A 115 4.51 10.32 -10.72
N ARG A 116 3.38 10.75 -10.15
CA ARG A 116 2.30 9.84 -9.73
C ARG A 116 1.37 9.62 -10.94
N ARG A 117 1.14 8.36 -11.28
CA ARG A 117 0.39 7.97 -12.50
C ARG A 117 -1.05 7.61 -12.16
N TYR A 118 -1.71 8.46 -11.41
CA TYR A 118 -3.11 8.40 -11.06
C TYR A 118 -3.60 9.81 -10.73
N THR A 119 -4.91 10.00 -10.82
CA THR A 119 -5.61 11.23 -10.44
C THR A 119 -6.19 11.14 -9.03
N ALA A 120 -6.59 12.28 -8.46
CA ALA A 120 -7.31 12.35 -7.20
C ALA A 120 -8.64 11.56 -7.25
N SER A 121 -9.34 11.59 -8.38
CA SER A 121 -10.58 10.82 -8.59
C SER A 121 -10.33 9.32 -8.55
N GLU A 122 -9.36 8.82 -9.31
CA GLU A 122 -8.98 7.39 -9.32
C GLU A 122 -8.53 6.90 -7.95
N TYR A 123 -7.88 7.76 -7.18
CA TYR A 123 -7.51 7.44 -5.80
C TYR A 123 -8.74 7.29 -4.90
N LEU A 124 -9.70 8.24 -4.97
CA LEU A 124 -10.94 8.18 -4.19
C LEU A 124 -11.82 6.98 -4.58
N GLU A 125 -11.87 6.62 -5.84
CA GLU A 125 -12.57 5.41 -6.31
C GLU A 125 -11.97 4.14 -5.68
N LYS A 126 -10.64 4.08 -5.56
CA LYS A 126 -9.95 2.98 -4.88
C LYS A 126 -10.29 2.91 -3.39
N VAL A 127 -10.29 4.05 -2.70
CA VAL A 127 -10.68 4.14 -1.29
C VAL A 127 -12.12 3.68 -1.11
N ALA A 128 -13.03 4.14 -1.97
CA ALA A 128 -14.43 3.74 -1.94
C ALA A 128 -14.60 2.22 -2.16
N TYR A 129 -13.88 1.65 -3.13
CA TYR A 129 -13.89 0.21 -3.40
C TYR A 129 -13.41 -0.60 -2.18
N ILE A 130 -12.32 -0.19 -1.53
CA ILE A 130 -11.81 -0.86 -0.33
C ILE A 130 -12.86 -0.82 0.78
N ARG A 131 -13.47 0.35 1.03
CA ARG A 131 -14.48 0.51 2.09
C ARG A 131 -15.76 -0.27 1.81
N GLU A 132 -16.14 -0.42 0.54
CA GLU A 132 -17.29 -1.25 0.14
C GLU A 132 -17.04 -2.73 0.43
N ARG A 133 -15.83 -3.24 0.13
CA ARG A 133 -15.48 -4.66 0.25
C ARG A 133 -15.00 -5.06 1.64
N LEU A 134 -14.38 -4.13 2.35
CA LEU A 134 -13.81 -4.27 3.69
C LEU A 134 -14.21 -3.06 4.55
N PRO A 135 -15.47 -2.99 5.03
CA PRO A 135 -15.97 -1.81 5.74
C PRO A 135 -15.23 -1.49 7.05
N ASP A 136 -14.59 -2.49 7.63
CA ASP A 136 -13.79 -2.42 8.86
C ASP A 136 -12.29 -2.14 8.62
N ALA A 137 -11.88 -1.96 7.35
CA ALA A 137 -10.49 -1.69 7.05
C ALA A 137 -10.09 -0.26 7.40
N ALA A 138 -9.01 -0.12 8.18
CA ALA A 138 -8.36 1.15 8.40
C ALA A 138 -7.56 1.58 7.15
N ILE A 139 -7.72 2.84 6.74
CA ILE A 139 -6.97 3.42 5.61
C ILE A 139 -6.14 4.57 6.14
N THR A 140 -4.82 4.45 5.99
CA THR A 140 -3.86 5.50 6.36
C THR A 140 -3.14 6.03 5.13
N SER A 141 -2.66 7.27 5.19
CA SER A 141 -2.04 7.92 4.04
C SER A 141 -0.96 8.90 4.45
N ASP A 142 -0.14 9.30 3.47
CA ASP A 142 0.82 10.39 3.58
C ASP A 142 0.43 11.51 2.62
N VAL A 143 0.70 12.75 3.05
CA VAL A 143 0.55 13.97 2.24
C VAL A 143 1.84 14.78 2.32
N ILE A 144 2.29 15.30 1.20
CA ILE A 144 3.40 16.25 1.12
C ILE A 144 2.80 17.65 0.89
N CYS A 145 2.93 18.52 1.89
CA CYS A 145 2.56 19.93 1.78
C CYS A 145 3.79 20.77 1.36
N GLY A 146 3.56 21.78 0.53
CA GLY A 146 4.63 22.67 0.06
C GLY A 146 5.54 22.02 -1.00
N PHE A 147 5.04 21.07 -1.78
CA PHE A 147 5.81 20.52 -2.89
C PHE A 147 6.23 21.65 -3.85
N PRO A 148 7.46 21.62 -4.42
CA PRO A 148 7.93 22.69 -5.29
C PRO A 148 6.94 23.08 -6.39
N GLY A 149 6.47 24.33 -6.34
CA GLY A 149 5.47 24.88 -7.25
C GLY A 149 4.00 24.53 -6.94
N GLU A 150 3.73 24.00 -5.75
CA GLU A 150 2.37 23.89 -5.20
C GLU A 150 1.83 25.30 -4.92
N THR A 151 0.59 25.55 -5.29
CA THR A 151 -0.15 26.79 -5.01
C THR A 151 -1.15 26.54 -3.89
N GLU A 152 -1.70 27.62 -3.32
CA GLU A 152 -2.80 27.53 -2.34
C GLU A 152 -3.97 26.73 -2.88
N ALA A 153 -4.36 26.98 -4.14
CA ALA A 153 -5.45 26.23 -4.79
C ALA A 153 -5.16 24.72 -4.95
N ASP A 154 -3.91 24.32 -5.10
CA ASP A 154 -3.53 22.89 -5.10
C ASP A 154 -3.62 22.29 -3.70
N PHE A 155 -3.21 23.06 -2.71
CA PHE A 155 -3.30 22.64 -1.31
C PHE A 155 -4.76 22.49 -0.86
N GLU A 156 -5.64 23.42 -1.25
CA GLU A 156 -7.09 23.32 -0.99
C GLU A 156 -7.69 22.04 -1.58
N GLN A 157 -7.29 21.63 -2.79
CA GLN A 157 -7.70 20.35 -3.38
C GLN A 157 -7.23 19.16 -2.54
N THR A 158 -6.05 19.26 -1.92
CA THR A 158 -5.54 18.22 -1.03
C THR A 158 -6.38 18.14 0.25
N VAL A 159 -6.74 19.28 0.84
CA VAL A 159 -7.64 19.34 2.02
C VAL A 159 -9.00 18.75 1.69
N GLU A 160 -9.58 19.09 0.53
CA GLU A 160 -10.85 18.52 0.07
C GLU A 160 -10.76 16.99 -0.08
N LEU A 161 -9.71 16.49 -0.73
CA LEU A 161 -9.51 15.05 -0.91
C LEU A 161 -9.42 14.34 0.44
N VAL A 162 -8.65 14.87 1.38
CA VAL A 162 -8.50 14.30 2.74
C VAL A 162 -9.85 14.19 3.44
N GLY A 163 -10.68 15.25 3.36
CA GLY A 163 -12.04 15.23 3.92
C GLY A 163 -12.95 14.17 3.28
N ARG A 164 -12.84 13.98 1.96
CA ARG A 164 -13.64 12.97 1.22
C ARG A 164 -13.15 11.55 1.45
N ALA A 165 -11.85 11.33 1.54
CA ALA A 165 -11.26 10.00 1.76
C ALA A 165 -11.55 9.46 3.16
N GLY A 166 -11.66 10.33 4.17
CA GLY A 166 -11.94 9.95 5.55
C GLY A 166 -10.90 8.99 6.11
N PHE A 167 -9.63 9.36 6.05
CA PHE A 167 -8.54 8.55 6.55
C PHE A 167 -8.64 8.32 8.06
N ASP A 168 -8.24 7.12 8.50
CA ASP A 168 -8.14 6.79 9.93
C ASP A 168 -6.88 7.43 10.55
N MET A 169 -5.82 7.62 9.75
CA MET A 169 -4.61 8.35 10.13
C MET A 169 -3.96 8.97 8.91
N LEU A 170 -3.44 10.16 9.06
CA LEU A 170 -2.73 10.90 8.03
C LEU A 170 -1.39 11.39 8.56
N TYR A 171 -0.33 11.18 7.80
CA TYR A 171 1.01 11.74 8.04
C TYR A 171 1.25 12.91 7.08
N THR A 172 1.76 14.03 7.61
CA THR A 172 2.03 15.27 6.87
C THR A 172 3.42 15.81 7.18
#